data_f8d700a5a3e984dcddebb0411c6b2945
#
_entry.id   f8d700a5a3e984dcddebb0411c6b2945
#
_cell.length_a   1.000
_cell.length_b   1.000
_cell.length_c   1.000
_cell.angle_alpha   90.00
_cell.angle_beta   90.00
_cell.angle_gamma   90.00
#
_symmetry.space_group_name_H-M   'P 1'
#
loop_
_entity.id
_entity.type
_entity.pdbx_description
1 polymer ?
#
loop_
_entity_poly.entity_id
_entity_poly.type
_entity_poly.pdbx_seq_one_letter_code
_entity_poly.pdbx_strand_id
1 'polypeptide(L)'
;TSLVNEIVEATHSEGKLVSAAVFPYPTRARMTVYQDWPTWKIDIVCPMNYQSFYSESLEWIPFSIENGLRETFHKNKYVSGLFVPDITAEELYTAAKLSIEAGADGVNFFNARSLLKDGKLQVVSRINQEYNL
;
A
#
# COMPACT_ATOMS: atom_id res chain seq x y z
N THR A 1 -9.30 -15.02 -8.81
CA THR A 1 -10.40 -14.32 -8.10
C THR A 1 -11.22 -15.28 -7.25
N SER A 2 -11.71 -16.40 -7.77
CA SER A 2 -12.53 -17.37 -7.00
C SER A 2 -11.79 -17.88 -5.76
N LEU A 3 -10.58 -18.42 -5.92
CA LEU A 3 -9.77 -18.94 -4.82
C LEU A 3 -9.53 -17.87 -3.72
N VAL A 4 -9.20 -16.63 -4.10
CA VAL A 4 -9.01 -15.57 -3.11
C VAL A 4 -10.31 -15.32 -2.34
N ASN A 5 -11.43 -15.23 -3.03
CA ASN A 5 -12.72 -14.99 -2.37
C ASN A 5 -13.18 -16.16 -1.48
N GLU A 6 -12.87 -17.40 -1.84
CA GLU A 6 -13.10 -18.58 -0.98
C GLU A 6 -12.28 -18.51 0.31
N ILE A 7 -10.99 -18.11 0.22
CA ILE A 7 -10.13 -17.88 1.40
C ILE A 7 -10.70 -16.75 2.27
N VAL A 8 -11.15 -15.67 1.66
CA VAL A 8 -11.76 -14.54 2.38
C VAL A 8 -13.01 -15.00 3.13
N GLU A 9 -13.91 -15.73 2.48
CA GLU A 9 -15.15 -16.23 3.09
C GLU A 9 -14.85 -17.17 4.27
N ALA A 10 -13.90 -18.09 4.11
CA ALA A 10 -13.47 -18.97 5.19
C ALA A 10 -12.86 -18.18 6.37
N THR A 11 -12.07 -17.14 6.09
CA THR A 11 -11.46 -16.31 7.12
C THR A 11 -12.50 -15.44 7.85
N HIS A 12 -13.44 -14.88 7.11
CA HIS A 12 -14.55 -14.11 7.69
C HIS A 12 -15.46 -14.96 8.58
N SER A 13 -15.66 -16.25 8.26
CA SER A 13 -16.45 -17.15 9.12
C SER A 13 -15.82 -17.32 10.51
N GLU A 14 -14.51 -17.10 10.64
CA GLU A 14 -13.77 -17.09 11.93
C GLU A 14 -13.68 -15.69 12.57
N GLY A 15 -14.40 -14.70 12.04
CA GLY A 15 -14.40 -13.32 12.54
C GLY A 15 -13.08 -12.58 12.33
N LYS A 16 -12.29 -12.93 11.30
CA LYS A 16 -11.00 -12.32 10.99
C LYS A 16 -11.05 -11.51 9.72
N LEU A 17 -10.21 -10.47 9.66
CA LEU A 17 -10.01 -9.64 8.46
C LEU A 17 -8.94 -10.24 7.55
N VAL A 18 -9.03 -9.94 6.27
CA VAL A 18 -8.06 -10.36 5.26
C VAL A 18 -7.40 -9.14 4.63
N SER A 19 -6.07 -9.13 4.61
CA SER A 19 -5.28 -8.18 3.85
C SER A 19 -4.49 -8.88 2.75
N ALA A 20 -4.18 -8.15 1.68
CA ALA A 20 -3.33 -8.67 0.62
C ALA A 20 -2.35 -7.61 0.13
N ALA A 21 -1.07 -7.99 0.03
CA ALA A 21 -0.08 -7.24 -0.74
C ALA A 21 -0.32 -7.51 -2.24
N VAL A 22 -0.43 -6.44 -3.01
CA VAL A 22 -0.75 -6.52 -4.44
C VAL A 22 0.18 -5.63 -5.27
N PHE A 23 0.21 -5.87 -6.57
CA PHE A 23 0.88 -4.95 -7.50
C PHE A 23 0.18 -3.58 -7.52
N PRO A 24 0.89 -2.49 -7.90
CA PRO A 24 0.50 -1.12 -7.56
C PRO A 24 -0.94 -0.77 -7.94
N TYR A 25 -1.21 -0.40 -9.17
CA TYR A 25 -2.58 -0.06 -9.58
C TYR A 25 -3.20 -1.15 -10.45
N PRO A 26 -4.55 -1.26 -10.47
CA PRO A 26 -5.23 -2.43 -11.04
C PRO A 26 -4.88 -2.76 -12.47
N THR A 27 -4.78 -1.76 -13.35
CA THR A 27 -4.42 -1.98 -14.75
C THR A 27 -3.04 -2.64 -14.86
N ARG A 28 -2.04 -2.14 -14.12
CA ARG A 28 -0.70 -2.73 -14.11
C ARG A 28 -0.70 -4.15 -13.53
N ALA A 29 -1.41 -4.34 -12.41
CA ALA A 29 -1.53 -5.62 -11.75
C ALA A 29 -2.13 -6.70 -12.66
N ARG A 30 -3.20 -6.36 -13.41
CA ARG A 30 -3.81 -7.26 -14.40
C ARG A 30 -2.84 -7.62 -15.53
N MET A 31 -2.17 -6.62 -16.09
CA MET A 31 -1.29 -6.82 -17.26
C MET A 31 0.00 -7.56 -16.91
N THR A 32 0.53 -7.40 -15.70
CA THR A 32 1.86 -7.89 -15.34
C THR A 32 1.82 -9.25 -14.63
N VAL A 33 0.86 -9.42 -13.72
CA VAL A 33 0.79 -10.59 -12.82
C VAL A 33 -0.61 -11.19 -12.71
N TYR A 34 -1.52 -10.80 -13.57
CA TYR A 34 -2.89 -11.31 -13.61
C TYR A 34 -3.67 -11.12 -12.30
N GLN A 35 -3.31 -10.13 -11.51
CA GLN A 35 -4.03 -9.77 -10.28
C GLN A 35 -5.17 -8.80 -10.59
N ASP A 36 -6.40 -9.25 -10.47
CA ASP A 36 -7.60 -8.41 -10.56
C ASP A 36 -8.16 -8.11 -9.16
N TRP A 37 -7.29 -7.54 -8.32
CA TRP A 37 -7.59 -7.30 -6.91
C TRP A 37 -8.79 -6.37 -6.63
N PRO A 38 -9.25 -5.46 -7.53
CA PRO A 38 -10.51 -4.76 -7.30
C PRO A 38 -11.74 -5.66 -7.20
N THR A 39 -11.67 -6.89 -7.72
CA THR A 39 -12.76 -7.87 -7.65
C THR A 39 -12.68 -8.78 -6.41
N TRP A 40 -11.62 -8.64 -5.62
CA TRP A 40 -11.44 -9.43 -4.41
C TRP A 40 -12.26 -8.86 -3.24
N LYS A 41 -12.80 -9.75 -2.41
CA LYS A 41 -13.62 -9.40 -1.23
C LYS A 41 -12.78 -9.13 0.03
N ILE A 42 -11.50 -8.82 -0.13
CA ILE A 42 -10.58 -8.53 0.98
C ILE A 42 -10.96 -7.23 1.68
N ASP A 43 -10.58 -7.09 2.94
CA ASP A 43 -10.87 -5.92 3.77
C ASP A 43 -9.83 -4.81 3.56
N ILE A 44 -8.57 -5.21 3.44
CA ILE A 44 -7.44 -4.29 3.33
C ILE A 44 -6.62 -4.65 2.10
N VAL A 45 -6.40 -3.69 1.22
CA VAL A 45 -5.49 -3.82 0.09
C VAL A 45 -4.19 -3.06 0.38
N CYS A 46 -3.05 -3.71 0.18
CA CYS A 46 -1.73 -3.14 0.41
C CYS A 46 -0.93 -3.12 -0.91
N PRO A 47 -1.17 -2.17 -1.82
CA PRO A 47 -0.42 -2.08 -3.05
C PRO A 47 1.04 -1.73 -2.79
N MET A 48 1.94 -2.47 -3.41
CA MET A 48 3.39 -2.28 -3.33
C MET A 48 3.81 -1.10 -4.20
N ASN A 49 3.59 0.13 -3.72
CA ASN A 49 3.93 1.37 -4.41
C ASN A 49 5.44 1.65 -4.35
N TYR A 50 6.23 0.65 -4.73
CA TYR A 50 7.68 0.65 -4.72
C TYR A 50 8.21 1.34 -5.99
N GLN A 51 8.18 2.68 -6.01
CA GLN A 51 8.47 3.48 -7.21
C GLN A 51 9.81 3.12 -7.88
N SER A 52 10.85 2.80 -7.10
CA SER A 52 12.16 2.43 -7.62
C SER A 52 12.12 1.15 -8.46
N PHE A 53 11.23 0.20 -8.17
CA PHE A 53 11.06 -1.04 -8.95
C PHE A 53 10.51 -0.79 -10.35
N TYR A 54 9.91 0.37 -10.57
CA TYR A 54 9.30 0.77 -11.83
C TYR A 54 10.04 1.90 -12.52
N SER A 55 11.23 2.29 -11.99
CA SER A 55 12.04 3.42 -12.46
C SER A 55 11.26 4.74 -12.43
N GLU A 56 10.41 4.91 -11.42
CA GLU A 56 9.58 6.08 -11.22
C GLU A 56 10.10 6.95 -10.06
N SER A 57 9.68 8.20 -10.03
CA SER A 57 9.93 9.12 -8.91
C SER A 57 8.89 8.98 -7.80
N LEU A 58 9.08 9.69 -6.67
CA LEU A 58 8.12 9.67 -5.56
C LEU A 58 6.75 10.23 -5.98
N GLU A 59 6.69 11.15 -6.92
CA GLU A 59 5.46 11.76 -7.43
C GLU A 59 4.56 10.75 -8.19
N TRP A 60 5.10 9.59 -8.57
CA TRP A 60 4.30 8.51 -9.13
C TRP A 60 3.42 7.81 -8.08
N ILE A 61 3.78 7.87 -6.80
CA ILE A 61 3.02 7.23 -5.71
C ILE A 61 1.57 7.72 -5.66
N PRO A 62 1.28 9.02 -5.64
CA PRO A 62 -0.10 9.53 -5.72
C PRO A 62 -0.87 9.01 -6.93
N PHE A 63 -0.26 9.00 -8.10
CA PHE A 63 -0.88 8.47 -9.31
C PHE A 63 -1.33 7.01 -9.15
N SER A 64 -0.47 6.17 -8.58
CA SER A 64 -0.78 4.76 -8.32
C SER A 64 -1.97 4.62 -7.35
N ILE A 65 -1.97 5.40 -6.27
CA ILE A 65 -3.00 5.37 -5.22
C ILE A 65 -4.35 5.83 -5.78
N GLU A 66 -4.39 6.97 -6.44
CA GLU A 66 -5.62 7.53 -7.02
C GLU A 66 -6.27 6.57 -8.04
N ASN A 67 -5.46 5.91 -8.86
CA ASN A 67 -5.96 4.88 -9.77
C ASN A 67 -6.52 3.66 -9.02
N GLY A 68 -5.85 3.22 -7.96
CA GLY A 68 -6.32 2.12 -7.14
C GLY A 68 -7.64 2.43 -6.44
N LEU A 69 -7.72 3.57 -5.79
CA LEU A 69 -8.92 4.04 -5.08
C LEU A 69 -10.12 4.19 -6.02
N ARG A 70 -9.90 4.76 -7.20
CA ARG A 70 -10.96 4.93 -8.20
C ARG A 70 -11.55 3.60 -8.66
N GLU A 71 -10.70 2.60 -8.96
CA GLU A 71 -11.17 1.30 -9.45
C GLU A 71 -11.80 0.42 -8.34
N THR A 72 -11.46 0.63 -7.09
CA THR A 72 -12.10 -0.06 -5.95
C THR A 72 -13.34 0.67 -5.43
N PHE A 73 -13.62 1.87 -5.91
CA PHE A 73 -14.68 2.73 -5.38
C PHE A 73 -14.57 2.94 -3.85
N HIS A 74 -13.34 2.99 -3.33
CA HIS A 74 -13.03 3.16 -1.90
C HIS A 74 -13.68 2.11 -0.96
N LYS A 75 -14.04 0.93 -1.47
CA LYS A 75 -14.72 -0.10 -0.66
C LYS A 75 -13.80 -0.88 0.28
N ASN A 76 -12.49 -0.88 0.00
CA ASN A 76 -11.48 -1.56 0.82
C ASN A 76 -10.65 -0.48 1.55
N LYS A 77 -10.12 -0.84 2.72
CA LYS A 77 -9.04 -0.03 3.31
C LYS A 77 -7.81 -0.10 2.41
N TYR A 78 -7.25 1.05 2.09
CA TYR A 78 -6.09 1.17 1.20
C TYR A 78 -4.85 1.57 2.00
N VAL A 79 -3.88 0.66 2.13
CA VAL A 79 -2.64 0.90 2.87
C VAL A 79 -1.48 0.90 1.87
N SER A 80 -0.89 2.08 1.62
CA SER A 80 0.20 2.23 0.66
C SER A 80 1.47 1.55 1.15
N GLY A 81 1.98 0.58 0.38
CA GLY A 81 3.25 -0.09 0.66
C GLY A 81 4.43 0.73 0.15
N LEU A 82 5.42 0.99 1.01
CA LEU A 82 6.62 1.76 0.70
C LEU A 82 7.88 0.90 0.85
N PHE A 83 8.80 1.00 -0.12
CA PHE A 83 10.07 0.28 -0.10
C PHE A 83 11.15 1.10 0.60
N VAL A 84 11.55 0.67 1.78
CA VAL A 84 12.42 1.43 2.69
C VAL A 84 13.93 1.31 2.38
N PRO A 85 14.45 0.18 1.85
CA PRO A 85 15.89 0.00 1.69
C PRO A 85 16.60 1.05 0.87
N ASP A 86 15.99 1.52 -0.20
CA ASP A 86 16.63 2.32 -1.26
C ASP A 86 16.40 3.83 -1.12
N ILE A 87 15.74 4.29 -0.05
CA ILE A 87 15.39 5.70 0.14
C ILE A 87 15.94 6.26 1.45
N THR A 88 16.18 7.56 1.48
CA THR A 88 16.59 8.30 2.69
C THR A 88 15.39 8.48 3.65
N ALA A 89 15.65 8.92 4.88
CA ALA A 89 14.59 9.23 5.84
C ALA A 89 13.67 10.37 5.33
N GLU A 90 14.22 11.39 4.67
CA GLU A 90 13.43 12.49 4.12
C GLU A 90 12.57 12.05 2.93
N GLU A 91 13.11 11.22 2.05
CA GLU A 91 12.34 10.61 0.95
C GLU A 91 11.24 9.70 1.48
N LEU A 92 11.51 8.92 2.55
CA LEU A 92 10.51 8.08 3.19
C LEU A 92 9.37 8.91 3.78
N TYR A 93 9.69 10.03 4.45
CA TYR A 93 8.70 10.96 4.94
C TYR A 93 7.85 11.52 3.80
N THR A 94 8.50 11.96 2.71
CA THR A 94 7.81 12.49 1.53
C THR A 94 6.88 11.44 0.91
N ALA A 95 7.36 10.20 0.73
CA ALA A 95 6.56 9.11 0.19
C ALA A 95 5.33 8.78 1.06
N ALA A 96 5.50 8.76 2.38
CA ALA A 96 4.41 8.53 3.32
C ALA A 96 3.38 9.67 3.29
N LYS A 97 3.86 10.91 3.30
CA LYS A 97 3.02 12.11 3.18
C LYS A 97 2.21 12.09 1.89
N LEU A 98 2.87 11.90 0.74
CA LEU A 98 2.20 11.82 -0.57
C LEU A 98 1.16 10.69 -0.61
N SER A 99 1.43 9.57 0.06
CA SER A 99 0.48 8.45 0.13
C SER A 99 -0.81 8.84 0.86
N ILE A 100 -0.69 9.46 2.02
CA ILE A 100 -1.84 9.86 2.85
C ILE A 100 -2.63 10.98 2.17
N GLU A 101 -1.94 11.98 1.61
CA GLU A 101 -2.56 13.10 0.91
C GLU A 101 -3.29 12.67 -0.38
N ALA A 102 -2.85 11.58 -1.02
CA ALA A 102 -3.54 10.96 -2.14
C ALA A 102 -4.76 10.12 -1.74
N GLY A 103 -5.05 9.97 -0.45
CA GLY A 103 -6.24 9.32 0.07
C GLY A 103 -6.02 7.91 0.60
N ALA A 104 -4.78 7.45 0.79
CA ALA A 104 -4.54 6.19 1.48
C ALA A 104 -4.96 6.27 2.95
N ASP A 105 -5.57 5.20 3.47
CA ASP A 105 -5.96 5.08 4.89
C ASP A 105 -4.74 4.90 5.82
N GLY A 106 -3.59 4.60 5.26
CA GLY A 106 -2.34 4.44 6.01
C GLY A 106 -1.20 4.01 5.11
N VAL A 107 -0.04 3.77 5.73
CA VAL A 107 1.17 3.30 5.05
C VAL A 107 1.74 2.07 5.75
N ASN A 108 2.34 1.17 4.99
CA ASN A 108 3.19 0.11 5.51
C ASN A 108 4.60 0.19 4.95
N PHE A 109 5.56 -0.38 5.64
CA PHE A 109 6.98 -0.23 5.34
C PHE A 109 7.64 -1.60 5.12
N PHE A 110 8.14 -1.82 3.94
CA PHE A 110 8.96 -2.99 3.64
C PHE A 110 10.43 -2.56 3.60
N ASN A 111 11.26 -2.95 4.58
CA ASN A 111 10.98 -3.84 5.70
C ASN A 111 11.41 -3.21 7.05
N ALA A 112 11.04 -3.85 8.16
CA ALA A 112 11.34 -3.39 9.50
C ALA A 112 12.85 -3.20 9.77
N ARG A 113 13.71 -4.11 9.27
CA ARG A 113 15.18 -4.01 9.44
C ARG A 113 15.72 -2.69 8.86
N SER A 114 15.20 -2.25 7.73
CA SER A 114 15.62 -1.01 7.08
C SER A 114 15.09 0.23 7.79
N LEU A 115 13.93 0.14 8.46
CA LEU A 115 13.41 1.22 9.30
C LEU A 115 14.30 1.53 10.51
N LEU A 116 15.02 0.54 11.04
CA LEU A 116 15.89 0.73 12.22
C LEU A 116 17.19 1.46 11.90
N LYS A 117 17.41 1.85 10.64
CA LYS A 117 18.63 2.49 10.17
C LYS A 117 18.38 3.94 9.76
N ASP A 118 19.43 4.74 9.85
CA ASP A 118 19.54 6.06 9.22
C ASP A 118 18.39 7.04 9.58
N GLY A 119 17.87 6.94 10.82
CA GLY A 119 16.81 7.83 11.29
C GLY A 119 15.41 7.56 10.74
N LYS A 120 15.23 6.49 9.99
CA LYS A 120 13.93 6.20 9.33
C LYS A 120 12.81 5.85 10.31
N LEU A 121 13.13 5.31 11.48
CA LEU A 121 12.12 5.01 12.50
C LEU A 121 11.42 6.27 13.02
N GLN A 122 12.14 7.40 13.10
CA GLN A 122 11.55 8.68 13.51
C GLN A 122 10.52 9.19 12.51
N VAL A 123 10.61 8.80 11.24
CA VAL A 123 9.60 9.12 10.22
C VAL A 123 8.25 8.53 10.58
N VAL A 124 8.21 7.29 11.09
CA VAL A 124 6.96 6.64 11.51
C VAL A 124 6.28 7.43 12.62
N SER A 125 7.04 7.83 13.64
CA SER A 125 6.52 8.65 14.74
C SER A 125 6.01 10.01 14.25
N ARG A 126 6.78 10.67 13.36
CA ARG A 126 6.41 11.97 12.80
C ARG A 126 5.09 11.89 12.01
N ILE A 127 4.95 10.90 11.13
CA ILE A 127 3.73 10.69 10.33
C ILE A 127 2.54 10.38 11.21
N ASN A 128 2.69 9.51 12.21
CA ASN A 128 1.61 9.20 13.14
C ASN A 128 1.12 10.43 13.92
N GLN A 129 2.03 11.30 14.36
CA GLN A 129 1.68 12.53 15.06
C GLN A 129 1.00 13.56 14.14
N GLU A 130 1.48 13.69 12.91
CA GLU A 130 0.99 14.70 11.95
C GLU A 130 -0.41 14.37 11.41
N TYR A 131 -0.70 13.09 11.19
CA TYR A 131 -1.94 12.63 10.54
C TYR A 131 -2.90 11.87 11.46
N ASN A 132 -2.60 11.72 12.75
CA ASN A 132 -3.41 10.97 13.72
C ASN A 132 -3.72 9.52 13.28
N LEU A 133 -2.73 8.84 12.76
CA LEU A 133 -2.87 7.45 12.30
C LEU A 133 -2.76 6.45 13.45
#